data_4e39e5927d6dbf71f78fc3ced4f4fda0
#
_entry.id   4e39e5927d6dbf71f78fc3ced4f4fda0
#
_cell.length_a   1.000
_cell.length_b   1.000
_cell.length_c   1.000
_cell.angle_alpha   90.00
_cell.angle_beta   90.00
_cell.angle_gamma   90.00
#
_symmetry.space_group_name_H-M   'P 1'
#
loop_
_entity.id
_entity.type
_entity.pdbx_description
1 polymer ?
#
loop_
_entity_poly.entity_id
_entity_poly.type
_entity_poly.pdbx_seq_one_letter_code
_entity_poly.pdbx_strand_id
1 'polypeptide(L)'
;MSGKEIYDLGEMPELGHVPEKMHAFTVRQDRFGEPKDAWQREILNVPELGPKDVLVYVMATGINYNNVWAARGIPVDVIADRQKKGEPEDFHAGGSDAAGIVWAVGTEVDDVKIGEEVVVHSGWWEPDDPWVLSGKDPMLAPTVRIWGYQTNYGSYCQFARAQSHQIKKKPKHLSWEESASYMLCASTAYRQLMGW
;
A
#
# COMPACT_ATOMS: atom_id res chain seq x y z
N MET A 1 22.07 -19.67 -2.59
CA MET A 1 22.90 -18.43 -2.74
C MET A 1 22.26 -17.40 -1.83
N SER A 2 23.01 -16.69 -0.99
CA SER A 2 22.42 -15.59 -0.19
C SER A 2 22.02 -14.49 -1.18
N GLY A 3 20.75 -14.08 -1.16
CA GLY A 3 20.28 -12.95 -1.97
C GLY A 3 20.98 -11.64 -1.59
N LYS A 4 20.83 -10.62 -2.41
CA LYS A 4 21.35 -9.29 -2.10
C LYS A 4 20.54 -8.67 -0.93
N GLU A 5 21.19 -7.82 -0.13
CA GLU A 5 20.53 -7.02 0.91
C GLU A 5 19.52 -6.04 0.32
N ILE A 6 19.82 -5.49 -0.87
CA ILE A 6 18.98 -4.56 -1.63
C ILE A 6 19.11 -4.85 -3.13
N TYR A 7 18.05 -4.64 -3.87
CA TYR A 7 18.00 -4.74 -5.33
C TYR A 7 17.78 -3.37 -5.96
N ASP A 8 18.45 -3.10 -7.08
CA ASP A 8 18.30 -1.84 -7.81
C ASP A 8 16.87 -1.68 -8.38
N LEU A 9 16.49 -0.44 -8.68
CA LEU A 9 15.21 -0.18 -9.34
C LEU A 9 15.16 -0.89 -10.70
N GLY A 10 14.12 -1.69 -10.92
CA GLY A 10 13.96 -2.53 -12.11
C GLY A 10 14.65 -3.90 -12.04
N GLU A 11 15.46 -4.16 -11.01
CA GLU A 11 16.01 -5.48 -10.75
C GLU A 11 15.04 -6.28 -9.87
N MET A 12 14.51 -7.38 -10.41
CA MET A 12 13.59 -8.24 -9.69
C MET A 12 14.36 -9.35 -8.96
N PRO A 13 14.14 -9.53 -7.63
CA PRO A 13 14.68 -10.69 -6.91
C PRO A 13 14.11 -12.01 -7.45
N GLU A 14 14.68 -13.13 -7.03
CA GLU A 14 14.05 -14.44 -7.21
C GLU A 14 12.67 -14.45 -6.50
N LEU A 15 11.64 -15.00 -7.15
CA LEU A 15 10.28 -15.00 -6.62
C LEU A 15 10.22 -15.61 -5.21
N GLY A 16 9.63 -14.86 -4.29
CA GLY A 16 9.54 -15.22 -2.87
C GLY A 16 10.78 -14.86 -2.04
N HIS A 17 11.87 -14.42 -2.66
CA HIS A 17 13.02 -13.89 -1.92
C HIS A 17 12.77 -12.43 -1.52
N VAL A 18 12.61 -12.18 -0.23
CA VAL A 18 12.42 -10.85 0.33
C VAL A 18 13.78 -10.30 0.78
N PRO A 19 14.27 -9.19 0.18
CA PRO A 19 15.51 -8.56 0.63
C PRO A 19 15.32 -7.86 1.98
N GLU A 20 16.40 -7.54 2.66
CA GLU A 20 16.36 -6.79 3.91
C GLU A 20 15.91 -5.33 3.69
N LYS A 21 16.37 -4.73 2.56
CA LYS A 21 16.13 -3.33 2.24
C LYS A 21 15.47 -3.15 0.88
N MET A 22 14.83 -2.00 0.71
CA MET A 22 14.16 -1.60 -0.52
C MET A 22 14.30 -0.11 -0.78
N HIS A 23 14.15 0.28 -2.03
CA HIS A 23 13.93 1.69 -2.40
C HIS A 23 12.47 2.08 -2.18
N ALA A 24 12.25 3.28 -1.66
CA ALA A 24 10.93 3.87 -1.50
C ALA A 24 10.97 5.38 -1.76
N PHE A 25 9.84 5.96 -2.16
CA PHE A 25 9.61 7.40 -2.09
C PHE A 25 8.86 7.71 -0.80
N THR A 26 9.43 8.61 0.01
CA THR A 26 8.92 8.96 1.33
C THR A 26 8.77 10.45 1.51
N VAL A 27 7.88 10.84 2.41
CA VAL A 27 7.87 12.17 3.02
C VAL A 27 8.24 12.08 4.49
N ARG A 28 8.80 13.16 5.04
CA ARG A 28 9.08 13.37 6.46
C ARG A 28 8.52 14.72 6.89
N GLN A 29 8.22 14.89 8.18
CA GLN A 29 7.59 16.12 8.68
C GLN A 29 8.42 17.37 8.42
N ASP A 30 9.75 17.27 8.50
CA ASP A 30 10.70 18.36 8.21
C ASP A 30 10.74 18.78 6.74
N ARG A 31 10.17 17.96 5.84
CA ARG A 31 10.10 18.21 4.39
C ARG A 31 8.69 18.50 3.87
N PHE A 32 7.69 18.64 4.73
CA PHE A 32 6.34 18.96 4.29
C PHE A 32 6.32 20.23 3.45
N GLY A 33 5.67 20.15 2.28
CA GLY A 33 5.63 21.25 1.33
C GLY A 33 5.15 20.85 -0.06
N GLU A 34 5.78 21.43 -1.09
CA GLU A 34 5.46 21.07 -2.47
C GLU A 34 5.86 19.62 -2.77
N PRO A 35 4.98 18.83 -3.40
CA PRO A 35 5.21 17.39 -3.62
C PRO A 35 6.55 17.05 -4.27
N LYS A 36 7.01 17.87 -5.22
CA LYS A 36 8.28 17.65 -5.94
C LYS A 36 9.51 17.71 -5.02
N ASP A 37 9.42 18.42 -3.91
CA ASP A 37 10.50 18.63 -2.94
C ASP A 37 10.34 17.71 -1.71
N ALA A 38 9.08 17.44 -1.32
CA ALA A 38 8.73 16.63 -0.15
C ALA A 38 8.96 15.13 -0.38
N TRP A 39 8.59 14.60 -1.56
CA TRP A 39 8.81 13.21 -1.92
C TRP A 39 10.26 12.97 -2.31
N GLN A 40 10.97 12.19 -1.51
CA GLN A 40 12.38 11.85 -1.77
C GLN A 40 12.57 10.34 -1.75
N ARG A 41 13.51 9.86 -2.58
CA ARG A 41 13.89 8.45 -2.60
C ARG A 41 14.79 8.16 -1.39
N GLU A 42 14.36 7.18 -0.60
CA GLU A 42 15.11 6.67 0.54
C GLU A 42 15.27 5.15 0.44
N ILE A 43 16.20 4.61 1.22
CA ILE A 43 16.35 3.17 1.44
C ILE A 43 15.71 2.87 2.79
N LEU A 44 14.74 1.97 2.79
CA LEU A 44 14.02 1.51 3.98
C LEU A 44 14.23 0.01 4.17
N ASN A 45 14.02 -0.48 5.37
CA ASN A 45 13.83 -1.91 5.59
C ASN A 45 12.50 -2.34 4.96
N VAL A 46 12.46 -3.52 4.36
CA VAL A 46 11.20 -4.14 3.93
C VAL A 46 10.36 -4.41 5.18
N PRO A 47 9.06 -4.03 5.20
CA PRO A 47 8.24 -4.18 6.39
C PRO A 47 8.02 -5.64 6.75
N GLU A 48 8.03 -5.94 8.05
CA GLU A 48 7.58 -7.22 8.57
C GLU A 48 6.07 -7.40 8.30
N LEU A 49 5.67 -8.64 8.04
CA LEU A 49 4.28 -8.99 7.78
C LEU A 49 3.59 -9.43 9.06
N GLY A 50 2.44 -8.83 9.33
CA GLY A 50 1.48 -9.40 10.26
C GLY A 50 0.82 -10.68 9.71
N PRO A 51 0.08 -11.43 10.53
CA PRO A 51 -0.49 -12.72 10.13
C PRO A 51 -1.40 -12.64 8.89
N LYS A 52 -2.11 -11.53 8.69
CA LYS A 52 -3.05 -11.31 7.58
C LYS A 52 -2.51 -10.42 6.47
N ASP A 53 -1.22 -10.07 6.51
CA ASP A 53 -0.61 -9.18 5.54
C ASP A 53 -0.08 -9.93 4.32
N VAL A 54 -0.01 -9.19 3.22
CA VAL A 54 0.57 -9.62 1.94
C VAL A 54 1.63 -8.60 1.54
N LEU A 55 2.79 -9.07 1.16
CA LEU A 55 3.84 -8.27 0.53
C LEU A 55 3.67 -8.32 -0.98
N VAL A 56 3.55 -7.18 -1.61
CA VAL A 56 3.39 -7.04 -3.05
C VAL A 56 4.66 -6.39 -3.63
N TYR A 57 5.36 -7.08 -4.54
CA TYR A 57 6.37 -6.44 -5.37
C TYR A 57 5.67 -5.56 -6.39
N VAL A 58 5.89 -4.24 -6.30
CA VAL A 58 5.17 -3.24 -7.08
C VAL A 58 5.74 -3.14 -8.48
N MET A 59 4.92 -3.45 -9.49
CA MET A 59 5.26 -3.33 -10.90
C MET A 59 4.89 -1.95 -11.47
N ALA A 60 3.78 -1.39 -10.99
CA ALA A 60 3.34 -0.04 -11.32
C ALA A 60 2.54 0.57 -10.16
N THR A 61 2.57 1.88 -10.07
CA THR A 61 1.83 2.68 -9.08
C THR A 61 1.09 3.83 -9.74
N GLY A 62 -0.14 4.09 -9.29
CA GLY A 62 -0.91 5.27 -9.67
C GLY A 62 -0.62 6.46 -8.76
N ILE A 63 -0.67 7.67 -9.32
CA ILE A 63 -0.53 8.91 -8.56
C ILE A 63 -1.92 9.46 -8.25
N ASN A 64 -2.21 9.65 -6.97
CA ASN A 64 -3.48 10.17 -6.47
C ASN A 64 -3.31 11.49 -5.71
N TYR A 65 -4.35 12.31 -5.67
CA TYR A 65 -4.29 13.62 -5.04
C TYR A 65 -4.05 13.55 -3.50
N ASN A 66 -4.43 12.44 -2.87
CA ASN A 66 -4.11 12.20 -1.45
C ASN A 66 -2.60 12.23 -1.16
N ASN A 67 -1.76 11.89 -2.14
CA ASN A 67 -0.31 12.01 -2.00
C ASN A 67 0.19 13.47 -2.05
N VAL A 68 -0.56 14.36 -2.68
CA VAL A 68 -0.32 15.81 -2.58
C VAL A 68 -0.62 16.29 -1.15
N TRP A 69 -1.70 15.81 -0.56
CA TRP A 69 -2.02 16.11 0.84
C TRP A 69 -0.98 15.55 1.81
N ALA A 70 -0.56 14.31 1.61
CA ALA A 70 0.51 13.69 2.42
C ALA A 70 1.82 14.48 2.34
N ALA A 71 2.22 14.92 1.13
CA ALA A 71 3.40 15.75 0.94
C ALA A 71 3.33 17.09 1.69
N ARG A 72 2.14 17.67 1.80
CA ARG A 72 1.91 18.95 2.47
C ARG A 72 1.62 18.84 3.96
N GLY A 73 1.39 17.62 4.46
CA GLY A 73 0.94 17.39 5.84
C GLY A 73 -0.42 17.98 6.16
N ILE A 74 -1.27 18.27 5.15
CA ILE A 74 -2.60 18.86 5.29
C ILE A 74 -3.62 18.16 4.38
N PRO A 75 -4.89 18.02 4.77
CA PRO A 75 -5.50 18.45 6.05
C PRO A 75 -5.09 17.60 7.26
N VAL A 76 -4.38 16.48 7.02
CA VAL A 76 -3.93 15.55 8.05
C VAL A 76 -2.42 15.36 7.95
N ASP A 77 -1.70 15.56 9.06
CA ASP A 77 -0.34 15.06 9.21
C ASP A 77 -0.41 13.53 9.41
N VAL A 78 -0.20 12.80 8.31
CA VAL A 78 -0.34 11.33 8.28
C VAL A 78 0.72 10.62 9.12
N ILE A 79 1.87 11.24 9.39
CA ILE A 79 2.92 10.71 10.24
C ILE A 79 2.49 10.85 11.70
N ALA A 80 2.13 12.07 12.13
CA ALA A 80 1.67 12.30 13.50
C ALA A 80 0.38 11.52 13.84
N ASP A 81 -0.54 11.37 12.87
CA ASP A 81 -1.76 10.56 13.08
C ASP A 81 -1.45 9.09 13.32
N ARG A 82 -0.50 8.50 12.56
CA ARG A 82 -0.06 7.11 12.76
C ARG A 82 0.70 6.94 14.07
N GLN A 83 1.59 7.87 14.42
CA GLN A 83 2.33 7.84 15.69
C GLN A 83 1.39 7.88 16.91
N LYS A 84 0.30 8.66 16.85
CA LYS A 84 -0.76 8.66 17.90
C LYS A 84 -1.45 7.31 18.03
N LYS A 85 -1.42 6.47 16.99
CA LYS A 85 -1.98 5.11 16.97
C LYS A 85 -0.93 4.04 17.31
N GLY A 86 0.30 4.45 17.71
CA GLY A 86 1.36 3.55 18.15
C GLY A 86 2.27 3.04 17.02
N GLU A 87 2.15 3.56 15.79
CA GLU A 87 3.08 3.25 14.69
C GLU A 87 4.34 4.11 14.87
N PRO A 88 5.56 3.52 14.95
CA PRO A 88 6.75 4.25 15.38
C PRO A 88 7.44 5.06 14.27
N GLU A 89 7.12 4.79 13.00
CA GLU A 89 7.87 5.35 11.88
C GLU A 89 7.70 6.87 11.78
N ASP A 90 8.83 7.56 11.61
CA ASP A 90 8.95 9.02 11.41
C ASP A 90 8.91 9.45 9.94
N PHE A 91 8.52 8.54 9.06
CA PHE A 91 8.36 8.74 7.62
C PHE A 91 7.01 8.21 7.15
N HIS A 92 6.59 8.65 5.98
CA HIS A 92 5.44 8.09 5.27
C HIS A 92 5.84 7.67 3.86
N ALA A 93 5.75 6.37 3.59
CA ALA A 93 5.87 5.79 2.25
C ALA A 93 4.46 5.61 1.67
N GLY A 94 4.09 6.52 0.77
CA GLY A 94 2.72 6.66 0.26
C GLY A 94 2.38 5.73 -0.89
N GLY A 95 1.38 6.15 -1.69
CA GLY A 95 0.89 5.43 -2.86
C GLY A 95 -0.32 4.55 -2.56
N SER A 96 -1.48 4.89 -3.15
CA SER A 96 -2.78 4.26 -2.84
C SER A 96 -3.36 3.44 -3.99
N ASP A 97 -2.64 3.33 -5.09
CA ASP A 97 -2.94 2.45 -6.21
C ASP A 97 -1.71 1.63 -6.56
N ALA A 98 -1.87 0.32 -6.72
CA ALA A 98 -0.80 -0.59 -7.10
C ALA A 98 -1.30 -1.70 -8.00
N ALA A 99 -0.44 -2.08 -8.95
CA ALA A 99 -0.45 -3.39 -9.59
C ALA A 99 0.91 -4.04 -9.37
N GLY A 100 0.93 -5.33 -9.05
CA GLY A 100 2.17 -6.02 -8.71
C GLY A 100 2.01 -7.53 -8.59
N ILE A 101 3.03 -8.14 -8.05
CA ILE A 101 3.11 -9.60 -7.87
C ILE A 101 3.17 -9.88 -6.37
N VAL A 102 2.35 -10.82 -5.91
CA VAL A 102 2.43 -11.30 -4.51
C VAL A 102 3.79 -11.92 -4.28
N TRP A 103 4.53 -11.40 -3.30
CA TRP A 103 5.91 -11.79 -3.03
C TRP A 103 6.09 -12.62 -1.77
N ALA A 104 5.34 -12.27 -0.74
CA ALA A 104 5.24 -13.02 0.51
C ALA A 104 3.85 -12.87 1.12
N VAL A 105 3.46 -13.78 1.98
CA VAL A 105 2.17 -13.78 2.67
C VAL A 105 2.35 -14.09 4.15
N GLY A 106 1.51 -13.48 4.98
CA GLY A 106 1.43 -13.76 6.41
C GLY A 106 0.87 -15.15 6.71
N THR A 107 1.03 -15.58 7.95
CA THR A 107 0.74 -16.97 8.38
C THR A 107 -0.74 -17.35 8.35
N GLU A 108 -1.66 -16.38 8.32
CA GLU A 108 -3.11 -16.58 8.27
C GLU A 108 -3.71 -16.26 6.89
N VAL A 109 -2.87 -16.02 5.86
CA VAL A 109 -3.33 -15.76 4.49
C VAL A 109 -3.42 -17.09 3.74
N ASP A 110 -4.63 -17.46 3.32
CA ASP A 110 -4.92 -18.71 2.60
C ASP A 110 -5.57 -18.48 1.21
N ASP A 111 -6.08 -17.29 0.97
CA ASP A 111 -6.82 -16.89 -0.24
C ASP A 111 -5.96 -16.28 -1.35
N VAL A 112 -4.67 -16.01 -1.06
CA VAL A 112 -3.70 -15.36 -1.96
C VAL A 112 -2.41 -16.17 -2.01
N LYS A 113 -1.80 -16.31 -3.19
CA LYS A 113 -0.58 -17.11 -3.39
C LYS A 113 0.58 -16.28 -3.93
N ILE A 114 1.79 -16.62 -3.49
CA ILE A 114 3.03 -16.07 -4.05
C ILE A 114 3.07 -16.30 -5.57
N GLY A 115 3.41 -15.24 -6.33
CA GLY A 115 3.45 -15.26 -7.78
C GLY A 115 2.15 -14.81 -8.47
N GLU A 116 1.06 -14.60 -7.75
CA GLU A 116 -0.16 -14.07 -8.35
C GLU A 116 0.00 -12.59 -8.76
N GLU A 117 -0.49 -12.27 -9.97
CA GLU A 117 -0.59 -10.90 -10.45
C GLU A 117 -1.83 -10.23 -9.87
N VAL A 118 -1.62 -9.11 -9.19
CA VAL A 118 -2.67 -8.49 -8.36
C VAL A 118 -2.74 -6.97 -8.53
N VAL A 119 -3.89 -6.41 -8.14
CA VAL A 119 -4.10 -5.01 -7.83
C VAL A 119 -4.50 -4.87 -6.38
N VAL A 120 -4.18 -3.73 -5.75
CA VAL A 120 -4.47 -3.48 -4.34
C VAL A 120 -5.64 -2.52 -4.20
N HIS A 121 -6.67 -2.93 -3.48
CA HIS A 121 -7.79 -2.05 -3.11
C HIS A 121 -7.36 -1.07 -2.01
N SER A 122 -7.71 0.19 -2.14
CA SER A 122 -7.24 1.24 -1.21
C SER A 122 -7.93 1.25 0.16
N GLY A 123 -9.04 0.57 0.34
CA GLY A 123 -9.71 0.46 1.65
C GLY A 123 -9.00 -0.53 2.57
N TRP A 124 -8.58 -0.03 3.72
CA TRP A 124 -7.99 -0.80 4.81
C TRP A 124 -8.91 -0.72 6.03
N TRP A 125 -9.13 -1.80 6.74
CA TRP A 125 -9.91 -1.88 7.99
C TRP A 125 -9.43 -3.04 8.85
N GLU A 126 -9.70 -2.99 10.15
CA GLU A 126 -9.47 -4.13 11.03
C GLU A 126 -10.50 -5.24 10.72
N PRO A 127 -10.06 -6.46 10.36
CA PRO A 127 -10.98 -7.55 10.00
C PRO A 127 -11.88 -8.00 11.16
N ASP A 128 -11.47 -7.77 12.39
CA ASP A 128 -12.20 -8.10 13.62
C ASP A 128 -13.00 -6.91 14.19
N ASP A 129 -13.07 -5.79 13.48
CA ASP A 129 -13.97 -4.68 13.84
C ASP A 129 -15.41 -5.19 13.96
N PRO A 130 -16.11 -4.93 15.09
CA PRO A 130 -17.49 -5.37 15.30
C PRO A 130 -18.45 -4.94 14.19
N TRP A 131 -18.19 -3.79 13.57
CA TRP A 131 -18.97 -3.34 12.41
C TRP A 131 -18.80 -4.30 11.21
N VAL A 132 -17.57 -4.68 10.90
CA VAL A 132 -17.24 -5.61 9.82
C VAL A 132 -17.81 -7.00 10.11
N LEU A 133 -17.62 -7.50 11.34
CA LEU A 133 -18.12 -8.79 11.78
C LEU A 133 -19.66 -8.87 11.76
N SER A 134 -20.37 -7.74 11.88
CA SER A 134 -21.83 -7.68 11.75
C SER A 134 -22.33 -7.75 10.30
N GLY A 135 -21.45 -7.92 9.31
CA GLY A 135 -21.78 -8.00 7.89
C GLY A 135 -22.12 -6.65 7.24
N LYS A 136 -21.84 -5.54 7.92
CA LYS A 136 -22.03 -4.20 7.37
C LYS A 136 -20.87 -3.84 6.45
N ASP A 137 -21.08 -2.78 5.65
CA ASP A 137 -20.08 -2.29 4.70
C ASP A 137 -18.78 -1.89 5.40
N PRO A 138 -17.66 -2.59 5.13
CA PRO A 138 -16.38 -2.33 5.78
C PRO A 138 -15.84 -0.92 5.53
N MET A 139 -16.17 -0.29 4.40
CA MET A 139 -15.75 1.08 4.09
C MET A 139 -16.44 2.15 4.97
N LEU A 140 -17.38 1.75 5.82
CA LEU A 140 -18.03 2.59 6.83
C LEU A 140 -17.62 2.18 8.27
N ALA A 141 -16.69 1.25 8.41
CA ALA A 141 -16.19 0.81 9.72
C ALA A 141 -15.45 1.94 10.44
N PRO A 142 -15.55 2.03 11.77
CA PRO A 142 -14.77 3.00 12.57
C PRO A 142 -13.25 2.89 12.36
N THR A 143 -12.76 1.72 12.04
CA THR A 143 -11.33 1.44 11.81
C THR A 143 -10.86 1.70 10.39
N VAL A 144 -11.75 2.13 9.47
CA VAL A 144 -11.39 2.34 8.06
C VAL A 144 -10.27 3.38 7.90
N ARG A 145 -9.30 3.04 7.06
CA ARG A 145 -8.23 3.93 6.62
C ARG A 145 -8.04 3.80 5.11
N ILE A 146 -7.43 4.79 4.51
CA ILE A 146 -7.01 4.72 3.11
C ILE A 146 -5.58 4.22 3.05
N TRP A 147 -5.38 3.07 2.43
CA TRP A 147 -4.08 2.46 2.21
C TRP A 147 -3.13 3.39 1.45
N GLY A 148 -1.89 3.49 1.91
CA GLY A 148 -0.88 4.35 1.31
C GLY A 148 -1.13 5.85 1.44
N TYR A 149 -2.15 6.24 2.25
CA TYR A 149 -2.37 7.62 2.70
C TYR A 149 -2.44 7.68 4.23
N GLN A 150 -3.34 6.91 4.84
CA GLN A 150 -3.47 6.83 6.31
C GLN A 150 -2.72 5.61 6.89
N THR A 151 -2.23 4.71 6.03
CA THR A 151 -1.33 3.62 6.40
C THR A 151 0.05 3.83 5.78
N ASN A 152 1.09 3.20 6.33
CA ASN A 152 2.44 3.23 5.78
C ASN A 152 2.69 2.09 4.78
N TYR A 153 3.84 2.12 4.10
CA TYR A 153 4.29 1.12 3.13
C TYR A 153 3.31 0.87 1.98
N GLY A 154 2.82 1.96 1.38
CA GLY A 154 2.01 1.94 0.17
C GLY A 154 2.82 1.66 -1.10
N SER A 155 2.22 1.93 -2.26
CA SER A 155 2.80 1.55 -3.56
C SER A 155 4.01 2.38 -4.03
N TYR A 156 4.44 3.38 -3.26
CA TYR A 156 5.69 4.11 -3.52
C TYR A 156 6.92 3.38 -2.99
N CYS A 157 6.78 2.12 -2.59
CA CYS A 157 7.83 1.18 -2.22
C CYS A 157 8.06 0.13 -3.31
N GLN A 158 9.28 -0.44 -3.41
CA GLN A 158 9.48 -1.66 -4.22
C GLN A 158 8.62 -2.82 -3.70
N PHE A 159 8.47 -2.92 -2.37
CA PHE A 159 7.63 -3.91 -1.70
C PHE A 159 6.59 -3.19 -0.84
N ALA A 160 5.34 -3.26 -1.26
CA ALA A 160 4.22 -2.66 -0.54
C ALA A 160 3.56 -3.69 0.38
N ARG A 161 3.15 -3.24 1.59
CA ARG A 161 2.40 -4.07 2.54
C ARG A 161 0.92 -3.75 2.47
N ALA A 162 0.10 -4.77 2.26
CA ALA A 162 -1.36 -4.67 2.26
C ALA A 162 -1.96 -5.85 3.01
N GLN A 163 -3.22 -5.79 3.41
CA GLN A 163 -3.95 -6.92 3.98
C GLN A 163 -4.52 -7.82 2.86
N SER A 164 -4.71 -9.13 3.13
CA SER A 164 -5.21 -10.09 2.14
C SER A 164 -6.54 -9.67 1.51
N HIS A 165 -7.47 -9.10 2.28
CA HIS A 165 -8.76 -8.64 1.76
C HIS A 165 -8.66 -7.51 0.72
N GLN A 166 -7.54 -6.74 0.72
CA GLN A 166 -7.28 -5.69 -0.26
C GLN A 166 -6.80 -6.24 -1.60
N ILE A 167 -6.31 -7.47 -1.62
CA ILE A 167 -5.70 -8.09 -2.81
C ILE A 167 -6.79 -8.56 -3.76
N LYS A 168 -6.72 -8.10 -5.01
CA LYS A 168 -7.64 -8.52 -6.10
C LYS A 168 -6.83 -8.97 -7.29
N LYS A 169 -7.31 -9.96 -8.03
CA LYS A 169 -6.65 -10.45 -9.24
C LYS A 169 -6.56 -9.33 -10.27
N LYS A 170 -5.38 -9.12 -10.82
CA LYS A 170 -5.17 -8.20 -11.93
C LYS A 170 -5.93 -8.69 -13.17
N PRO A 171 -6.67 -7.84 -13.89
CA PRO A 171 -7.25 -8.18 -15.17
C PRO A 171 -6.16 -8.54 -16.19
N LYS A 172 -6.27 -9.70 -16.81
CA LYS A 172 -5.23 -10.23 -17.72
C LYS A 172 -5.01 -9.38 -18.98
N HIS A 173 -6.02 -8.64 -19.41
CA HIS A 173 -5.99 -7.81 -20.62
C HIS A 173 -5.43 -6.41 -20.41
N LEU A 174 -5.18 -6.02 -19.15
CA LEU A 174 -4.61 -4.71 -18.82
C LEU A 174 -3.10 -4.82 -18.55
N SER A 175 -2.35 -3.79 -18.96
CA SER A 175 -0.94 -3.63 -18.59
C SER A 175 -0.79 -3.41 -17.07
N TRP A 176 0.43 -3.35 -16.58
CA TRP A 176 0.71 -3.02 -15.18
C TRP A 176 0.27 -1.60 -14.86
N GLU A 177 0.59 -0.65 -15.75
CA GLU A 177 0.28 0.77 -15.60
C GLU A 177 -1.24 1.02 -15.64
N GLU A 178 -1.95 0.41 -16.59
CA GLU A 178 -3.41 0.49 -16.65
C GLU A 178 -4.03 -0.10 -15.38
N SER A 179 -3.51 -1.24 -14.92
CA SER A 179 -4.00 -1.91 -13.71
C SER A 179 -3.75 -1.10 -12.43
N ALA A 180 -2.66 -0.33 -12.38
CA ALA A 180 -2.33 0.52 -11.24
C ALA A 180 -3.05 1.87 -11.22
N SER A 181 -3.95 2.16 -12.19
CA SER A 181 -4.50 3.52 -12.35
C SER A 181 -5.96 3.68 -11.89
N TYR A 182 -6.66 2.60 -11.57
CA TYR A 182 -8.13 2.68 -11.42
C TYR A 182 -8.68 2.30 -10.05
N MET A 183 -7.95 1.51 -9.24
CA MET A 183 -8.57 0.90 -8.05
C MET A 183 -9.08 1.93 -7.04
N LEU A 184 -8.37 3.02 -6.80
CA LEU A 184 -8.87 4.07 -5.92
C LEU A 184 -9.98 4.88 -6.58
N CYS A 185 -9.70 5.47 -7.74
CA CYS A 185 -10.62 6.42 -8.37
C CYS A 185 -11.88 5.75 -8.92
N ALA A 186 -11.74 4.64 -9.66
CA ALA A 186 -12.90 3.98 -10.28
C ALA A 186 -13.77 3.25 -9.25
N SER A 187 -13.19 2.61 -8.22
CA SER A 187 -13.99 1.99 -7.18
C SER A 187 -14.75 3.03 -6.35
N THR A 188 -14.14 4.19 -6.09
CA THR A 188 -14.81 5.31 -5.42
C THR A 188 -15.96 5.84 -6.26
N ALA A 189 -15.74 6.10 -7.56
CA ALA A 189 -16.78 6.56 -8.48
C ALA A 189 -17.91 5.53 -8.63
N TYR A 190 -17.56 4.25 -8.82
CA TYR A 190 -18.56 3.18 -8.90
C TYR A 190 -19.42 3.10 -7.64
N ARG A 191 -18.77 3.17 -6.46
CA ARG A 191 -19.48 3.16 -5.17
C ARG A 191 -20.45 4.34 -5.06
N GLN A 192 -20.02 5.55 -5.44
CA GLN A 192 -20.87 6.75 -5.39
C GLN A 192 -22.06 6.68 -6.35
N LEU A 193 -21.89 6.04 -7.51
CA LEU A 193 -22.94 5.96 -8.53
C LEU A 193 -23.91 4.79 -8.31
N MET A 194 -23.41 3.67 -7.80
CA MET A 194 -24.14 2.38 -7.77
C MET A 194 -24.42 1.87 -6.36
N GLY A 195 -23.78 2.40 -5.35
CA GLY A 195 -23.83 1.90 -3.97
C GLY A 195 -24.80 2.65 -3.05
N TRP A 196 -25.62 3.56 -3.59
CA TRP A 196 -26.64 4.33 -2.83
C TRP A 196 -28.04 3.97 -3.27
#